data_b5d4590a0ff82a22f9bd88d342b9c4c1
#
_entry.id   b5d4590a0ff82a22f9bd88d342b9c4c1
#
_cell.length_a   1.000
_cell.length_b   1.000
_cell.length_c   1.000
_cell.angle_alpha   90.00
_cell.angle_beta   90.00
_cell.angle_gamma   90.00
#
_symmetry.space_group_name_H-M   'P 1'
#
loop_
_entity.id
_entity.type
_entity.pdbx_description
1 polymer ?
#
loop_
_entity_poly.entity_id
_entity_poly.type
_entity_poly.pdbx_seq_one_letter_code
_entity_poly.pdbx_strand_id
1 'polypeptide(L)'
;MAEGTVIAENTGGELMQDSVSRTLAIEMLDGEWKAGESLTLEALQSRFGISRTVAREVAKTLESMNAVLVKRRIGLVARPFG
;
A
#
# COMPACT_ATOMS: atom_id res chain seq x y z
N MET A 1 -22.41 -16.97 3.73
CA MET A 1 -22.25 -17.02 2.94
C MET A 1 -22.39 -16.07 1.87
N ALA A 2 -23.34 -16.00 1.27
CA ALA A 2 -23.46 -15.17 0.14
C ALA A 2 -23.38 -13.70 0.45
N GLU A 3 -23.72 -13.36 1.63
CA GLU A 3 -23.70 -11.98 1.99
C GLU A 3 -22.35 -11.39 1.83
N GLY A 4 -21.37 -12.13 2.21
CA GLY A 4 -20.03 -11.62 2.13
C GLY A 4 -19.64 -11.28 0.71
N THR A 5 -20.15 -12.06 -0.23
CA THR A 5 -19.83 -11.84 -1.61
C THR A 5 -20.34 -10.50 -2.11
N VAL A 6 -21.57 -10.19 -1.78
CA VAL A 6 -22.17 -8.94 -2.23
C VAL A 6 -21.43 -7.75 -1.63
N ILE A 7 -21.16 -7.83 -0.35
CA ILE A 7 -20.46 -6.75 0.31
C ILE A 7 -19.08 -6.59 -0.27
N ALA A 8 -18.43 -7.71 -0.56
CA ALA A 8 -17.08 -7.67 -1.10
C ALA A 8 -17.00 -6.90 -2.40
N GLU A 9 -18.00 -7.03 -3.25
CA GLU A 9 -17.99 -6.32 -4.51
C GLU A 9 -18.02 -4.81 -4.31
N ASN A 10 -18.83 -4.36 -3.38
CA ASN A 10 -18.99 -2.94 -3.14
C ASN A 10 -17.79 -2.34 -2.42
N THR A 11 -17.14 -3.13 -1.61
CA THR A 11 -16.03 -2.64 -0.81
C THR A 11 -14.70 -3.22 -1.27
N GLY A 12 -14.67 -3.82 -2.46
CA GLY A 12 -13.47 -4.47 -2.95
C GLY A 12 -12.26 -3.58 -2.94
N GLY A 13 -12.43 -2.32 -3.36
CA GLY A 13 -11.32 -1.39 -3.36
C GLY A 13 -10.78 -1.12 -1.97
N GLU A 14 -11.68 -0.97 -1.01
CA GLU A 14 -11.26 -0.73 0.37
C GLU A 14 -10.58 -1.94 0.97
N LEU A 15 -11.09 -3.13 0.69
CA LEU A 15 -10.48 -4.35 1.18
C LEU A 15 -9.11 -4.56 0.57
N MET A 16 -8.97 -4.28 -0.73
CA MET A 16 -7.67 -4.39 -1.38
C MET A 16 -6.69 -3.37 -0.82
N GLN A 17 -7.16 -2.15 -0.60
CA GLN A 17 -6.33 -1.12 -0.01
C GLN A 17 -5.81 -1.55 1.35
N ASP A 18 -6.70 -2.06 2.19
CA ASP A 18 -6.34 -2.54 3.52
C ASP A 18 -5.33 -3.67 3.45
N SER A 19 -5.61 -4.64 2.60
CA SER A 19 -4.76 -5.81 2.46
C SER A 19 -3.37 -5.44 1.97
N VAL A 20 -3.30 -4.59 0.96
CA VAL A 20 -2.03 -4.16 0.39
C VAL A 20 -1.26 -3.32 1.40
N SER A 21 -1.94 -2.39 2.07
CA SER A 21 -1.29 -1.54 3.07
C SER A 21 -0.71 -2.38 4.20
N ARG A 22 -1.46 -3.37 4.66
CA ARG A 22 -1.02 -4.24 5.73
C ARG A 22 0.18 -5.07 5.30
N THR A 23 0.12 -5.63 4.09
CA THR A 23 1.22 -6.43 3.57
C THR A 23 2.50 -5.61 3.51
N LEU A 24 2.42 -4.40 2.96
CA LEU A 24 3.59 -3.54 2.86
C LEU A 24 4.11 -3.12 4.23
N ALA A 25 3.19 -2.80 5.15
CA ALA A 25 3.61 -2.41 6.49
C ALA A 25 4.36 -3.55 7.18
N ILE A 26 3.88 -4.77 7.03
CA ILE A 26 4.53 -5.92 7.61
C ILE A 26 5.91 -6.12 6.99
N GLU A 27 6.01 -6.00 5.67
CA GLU A 27 7.30 -6.12 5.00
C GLU A 27 8.31 -5.11 5.53
N MET A 28 7.85 -3.89 5.75
CA MET A 28 8.71 -2.83 6.25
C MET A 28 9.15 -3.10 7.68
N LEU A 29 8.23 -3.59 8.51
CA LEU A 29 8.55 -3.92 9.90
C LEU A 29 9.52 -5.09 9.99
N ASP A 30 9.39 -6.04 9.07
CA ASP A 30 10.26 -7.21 9.03
C ASP A 30 11.63 -6.91 8.47
N GLY A 31 11.86 -5.67 8.01
CA GLY A 31 13.15 -5.29 7.48
C GLY A 31 13.38 -5.69 6.04
N GLU A 32 12.32 -6.07 5.33
CA GLU A 32 12.46 -6.40 3.92
C GLU A 32 12.71 -5.17 3.07
N TRP A 33 12.37 -4.01 3.60
CA TRP A 33 12.63 -2.74 2.93
C TRP A 33 13.74 -2.02 3.68
N LYS A 34 14.71 -1.56 2.93
CA LYS A 34 15.79 -0.76 3.51
C LYS A 34 15.37 0.70 3.56
N ALA A 35 15.88 1.42 4.53
CA ALA A 35 15.63 2.85 4.63
C ALA A 35 16.05 3.52 3.32
N GLY A 36 15.17 4.34 2.78
CA GLY A 36 15.42 5.02 1.51
C GLY A 36 15.04 4.23 0.28
N GLU A 37 14.68 2.96 0.44
CA GLU A 37 14.21 2.17 -0.68
C GLU A 37 12.89 2.73 -1.19
N SER A 38 12.70 2.75 -2.50
CA SER A 38 11.52 3.40 -3.09
C SER A 38 10.72 2.45 -3.95
N LEU A 39 9.43 2.79 -4.10
CA LEU A 39 8.52 2.03 -4.93
C LEU A 39 7.60 3.02 -5.65
N THR A 40 7.58 2.96 -6.98
CA THR A 40 6.70 3.83 -7.74
C THR A 40 5.26 3.36 -7.64
N LEU A 41 4.32 4.25 -7.94
CA LEU A 41 2.92 3.86 -7.97
C LEU A 41 2.68 2.81 -9.05
N GLU A 42 3.34 2.93 -10.19
CA GLU A 42 3.21 1.94 -11.26
C GLU A 42 3.68 0.57 -10.80
N ALA A 43 4.80 0.52 -10.08
CA ALA A 43 5.30 -0.75 -9.57
C ALA A 43 4.32 -1.34 -8.55
N LEU A 44 3.73 -0.49 -7.72
CA LEU A 44 2.73 -0.91 -6.75
C LEU A 44 1.50 -1.49 -7.44
N GLN A 45 1.03 -0.80 -8.48
CA GLN A 45 -0.11 -1.29 -9.26
C GLN A 45 0.18 -2.65 -9.86
N SER A 46 1.36 -2.79 -10.44
CA SER A 46 1.76 -4.01 -11.10
C SER A 46 1.90 -5.17 -10.13
N ARG A 47 2.52 -4.89 -8.99
CA ARG A 47 2.78 -5.93 -7.99
C ARG A 47 1.51 -6.51 -7.41
N PHE A 48 0.51 -5.66 -7.17
CA PHE A 48 -0.72 -6.09 -6.50
C PHE A 48 -1.93 -6.15 -7.42
N GLY A 49 -1.78 -5.77 -8.67
CA GLY A 49 -2.89 -5.78 -9.61
C GLY A 49 -4.00 -4.82 -9.23
N ILE A 50 -3.64 -3.64 -8.74
CA ILE A 50 -4.60 -2.66 -8.27
C ILE A 50 -4.61 -1.44 -9.19
N SER A 51 -5.68 -0.65 -9.07
CA SER A 51 -5.81 0.57 -9.86
C SER A 51 -4.91 1.66 -9.29
N ARG A 52 -4.70 2.72 -10.08
CA ARG A 52 -3.92 3.85 -9.62
C ARG A 52 -4.58 4.53 -8.42
N THR A 53 -5.90 4.60 -8.43
CA THR A 53 -6.62 5.19 -7.30
C THR A 53 -6.36 4.43 -6.02
N VAL A 54 -6.44 3.10 -6.09
CA VAL A 54 -6.18 2.27 -4.91
C VAL A 54 -4.71 2.40 -4.50
N ALA A 55 -3.79 2.44 -5.46
CA ALA A 55 -2.38 2.61 -5.14
C ALA A 55 -2.13 3.91 -4.38
N ARG A 56 -2.79 4.99 -4.79
CA ARG A 56 -2.66 6.27 -4.10
C ARG A 56 -3.21 6.20 -2.68
N GLU A 57 -4.32 5.51 -2.50
CA GLU A 57 -4.89 5.37 -1.16
C GLU A 57 -3.99 4.54 -0.26
N VAL A 58 -3.38 3.49 -0.81
CA VAL A 58 -2.39 2.72 -0.08
C VAL A 58 -1.23 3.63 0.36
N ALA A 59 -0.76 4.46 -0.56
CA ALA A 59 0.33 5.38 -0.26
C ALA A 59 -0.04 6.31 0.89
N LYS A 60 -1.24 6.87 0.85
CA LYS A 60 -1.71 7.76 1.90
C LYS A 60 -1.79 7.05 3.25
N THR A 61 -2.29 5.83 3.23
CA THR A 61 -2.41 5.04 4.45
C THR A 61 -1.03 4.80 5.07
N LEU A 62 -0.08 4.36 4.24
CA LEU A 62 1.26 4.10 4.73
C LEU A 62 1.95 5.37 5.22
N GLU A 63 1.69 6.49 4.55
CA GLU A 63 2.24 7.76 4.99
C GLU A 63 1.67 8.16 6.34
N SER A 64 0.37 7.96 6.54
CA SER A 64 -0.26 8.31 7.81
C SER A 64 0.26 7.43 8.96
N MET A 65 0.75 6.25 8.63
CA MET A 65 1.37 5.36 9.60
C MET A 65 2.85 5.66 9.82
N ASN A 66 3.37 6.66 9.13
CA ASN A 66 4.78 7.03 9.16
C ASN A 66 5.70 5.91 8.65
N ALA A 67 5.15 5.03 7.82
CA ALA A 67 5.94 3.95 7.25
C ALA A 67 6.71 4.41 6.03
N VAL A 68 6.15 5.36 5.28
CA VAL A 68 6.78 5.87 4.07
C VAL A 68 6.64 7.37 3.99
N LEU A 69 7.46 7.97 3.13
CA LEU A 69 7.27 9.34 2.66
C LEU A 69 6.79 9.25 1.21
N VAL A 70 5.80 10.06 0.87
CA VAL A 70 5.31 10.10 -0.50
C VAL A 70 5.99 11.26 -1.20
N LYS A 71 6.77 10.95 -2.23
CA LYS A 71 7.49 11.97 -3.00
C LYS A 71 6.94 12.00 -4.41
N ARG A 72 6.77 13.20 -4.93
CA ARG A 72 6.08 13.44 -6.19
C ARG A 72 6.58 12.61 -7.36
N ARG A 73 7.88 12.50 -7.52
CA ARG A 73 8.45 11.84 -8.69
C ARG A 73 8.90 10.42 -8.41
N ILE A 74 9.11 10.12 -7.16
CA ILE A 74 9.66 8.82 -6.78
C ILE A 74 8.56 7.86 -6.37
N GLY A 75 7.53 8.38 -5.70
CA GLY A 75 6.46 7.55 -5.15
C GLY A 75 6.66 7.34 -3.67
N LEU A 76 6.63 6.11 -3.25
CA LEU A 76 6.77 5.74 -1.84
C LEU A 76 8.24 5.53 -1.51
N VAL A 77 8.70 6.15 -0.44
CA VAL A 77 10.08 5.97 0.03
C VAL A 77 10.01 5.45 1.46
N ALA A 78 10.61 4.30 1.70
CA ALA A 78 10.58 3.69 3.02
C ALA A 78 11.33 4.55 4.03
N ARG A 79 10.71 4.77 5.17
CA ARG A 79 11.33 5.54 6.24
C ARG A 79 12.12 4.59 7.15
N PRO A 80 13.20 5.08 7.74
CA PRO A 80 13.93 4.25 8.70
C PRO A 80 13.09 4.08 9.97
N PHE A 81 13.15 2.90 10.53
CA PHE A 81 12.55 2.61 11.82
C PHE A 81 13.66 2.62 12.88
N GLY A 82 13.39 3.25 13.92
CA GLY A 82 14.34 3.23 15.01
C GLY A 82 15.25 4.38 15.07
#